data_2c4821bc6293bc736d2c120c836b17c0
#
_entry.id   2c4821bc6293bc736d2c120c836b17c0
#
_cell.length_a   1.000
_cell.length_b   1.000
_cell.length_c   1.000
_cell.angle_alpha   90.00
_cell.angle_beta   90.00
_cell.angle_gamma   90.00
#
_symmetry.space_group_name_H-M   'P 1'
#
loop_
_entity.id
_entity.type
_entity.pdbx_description
1 polymer ?
#
loop_
_entity_poly.entity_id
_entity_poly.type
_entity_poly.pdbx_seq_one_letter_code
_entity_poly.pdbx_strand_id
1 'polypeptide(L)'
;MRFGHFDDARREYVIDTPRTPLPWINYLGSEDFFSLVSNTGGGYSFYRDARLRRLTRYRYNNSPLDMDGHRIYINDGGTIWNPGWQPAKTELDSYTCRHGLGYTILQGEKDGIAAAQELFVPRGDACEIDRLTLENKTAAPRTLDVFSYVEFCLWDAMDDSSNFQRNFSTGEVEVVEGVIYHKTEYRERRDHYAVFWANAPVTSFDTSRDAFCGVYGGPAAPEAVKAGHCSNSIAHGWAPVGAHHFHLTLAPGEKKSIIFGLGYIENPVGEKFSAPGIINKARAEAMMARYATDAQVDAARRALALSLIHI
;
A
#
# COMPACT_ATOMS: atom_id res chain seq x y z
N MET A 1 22.93 3.96 21.17
CA MET A 1 21.54 4.41 21.08
C MET A 1 20.67 3.17 20.92
N ARG A 2 19.60 3.01 21.68
CA ARG A 2 18.67 1.88 21.54
C ARG A 2 17.55 2.31 20.59
N PHE A 3 17.29 1.53 19.53
CA PHE A 3 16.28 1.86 18.52
C PHE A 3 14.96 1.08 18.71
N GLY A 4 14.97 0.07 19.60
CA GLY A 4 13.81 -0.78 19.84
C GLY A 4 14.08 -1.87 20.89
N HIS A 5 13.11 -2.75 21.10
CA HIS A 5 13.16 -3.82 22.08
C HIS A 5 12.26 -4.99 21.66
N PHE A 6 12.51 -6.18 22.21
CA PHE A 6 11.63 -7.34 22.07
C PHE A 6 10.44 -7.25 23.05
N ASP A 7 9.24 -7.50 22.53
CA ASP A 7 8.02 -7.78 23.30
C ASP A 7 7.76 -9.30 23.23
N ASP A 8 8.32 -10.02 24.19
CA ASP A 8 8.25 -11.50 24.21
C ASP A 8 6.80 -12.00 24.35
N ALA A 9 5.95 -11.25 25.05
CA ALA A 9 4.55 -11.63 25.23
C ALA A 9 3.77 -11.62 23.90
N ARG A 10 4.09 -10.71 23.01
CA ARG A 10 3.48 -10.60 21.67
C ARG A 10 4.31 -11.22 20.57
N ARG A 11 5.54 -11.63 20.87
CA ARG A 11 6.53 -12.11 19.89
C ARG A 11 6.77 -11.08 18.80
N GLU A 12 6.99 -9.83 19.20
CA GLU A 12 7.24 -8.70 18.33
C GLU A 12 8.61 -8.08 18.61
N TYR A 13 9.19 -7.48 17.57
CA TYR A 13 10.24 -6.49 17.76
C TYR A 13 9.62 -5.10 17.61
N VAL A 14 9.68 -4.32 18.67
CA VAL A 14 9.11 -2.97 18.73
C VAL A 14 10.22 -1.96 18.44
N ILE A 15 10.01 -1.12 17.44
CA ILE A 15 10.94 -0.06 17.03
C ILE A 15 10.36 1.27 17.50
N ASP A 16 11.15 1.99 18.32
CA ASP A 16 10.71 3.18 19.05
C ASP A 16 11.01 4.50 18.32
N THR A 17 11.68 4.42 17.15
CA THR A 17 12.02 5.60 16.34
C THR A 17 12.04 5.25 14.86
N PRO A 18 11.51 6.13 13.98
CA PRO A 18 11.60 5.91 12.55
C PRO A 18 13.02 6.08 11.98
N ARG A 19 13.92 6.74 12.75
CA ARG A 19 15.28 7.07 12.34
C ARG A 19 16.27 5.98 12.72
N THR A 20 16.04 4.78 12.22
CA THR A 20 17.01 3.68 12.32
C THR A 20 18.19 3.91 11.38
N PRO A 21 19.38 3.32 11.61
CA PRO A 21 20.56 3.52 10.76
C PRO A 21 20.34 3.13 9.29
N LEU A 22 19.54 2.10 9.07
CA LEU A 22 19.04 1.63 7.78
C LEU A 22 17.58 1.23 7.96
N PRO A 23 16.78 1.10 6.88
CA PRO A 23 15.45 0.54 6.98
C PRO A 23 15.49 -0.88 7.59
N TRP A 24 14.78 -1.09 8.69
CA TRP A 24 14.63 -2.40 9.31
C TRP A 24 13.35 -3.03 8.80
N ILE A 25 13.50 -4.18 8.15
CA ILE A 25 12.44 -4.80 7.37
C ILE A 25 11.87 -6.05 8.04
N ASN A 26 10.59 -6.30 7.81
CA ASN A 26 9.91 -7.55 8.06
C ASN A 26 9.52 -8.21 6.72
N TYR A 27 9.66 -9.53 6.65
CA TYR A 27 9.19 -10.32 5.52
C TYR A 27 7.81 -10.86 5.84
N LEU A 28 6.83 -10.47 5.03
CA LEU A 28 5.47 -10.95 5.10
C LEU A 28 5.25 -11.90 3.94
N GLY A 29 4.54 -12.99 4.17
CA GLY A 29 4.21 -13.88 3.09
C GLY A 29 3.91 -15.29 3.55
N SER A 30 3.14 -15.96 2.74
CA SER A 30 2.89 -17.37 2.82
C SER A 30 2.69 -17.93 1.42
N GLU A 31 3.26 -19.09 1.14
CA GLU A 31 3.10 -19.82 -0.12
C GLU A 31 3.64 -19.07 -1.34
N ASP A 32 2.82 -18.26 -2.01
CA ASP A 32 3.12 -17.69 -3.31
C ASP A 32 3.24 -16.17 -3.32
N PHE A 33 2.64 -15.46 -2.36
CA PHE A 33 2.67 -14.01 -2.31
C PHE A 33 3.51 -13.50 -1.14
N PHE A 34 4.36 -12.52 -1.41
CA PHE A 34 5.29 -11.99 -0.44
C PHE A 34 5.33 -10.46 -0.48
N SER A 35 5.54 -9.88 0.69
CA SER A 35 5.77 -8.45 0.86
C SER A 35 6.93 -8.19 1.81
N LEU A 36 7.72 -7.17 1.51
CA LEU A 36 8.72 -6.63 2.42
C LEU A 36 8.20 -5.29 2.93
N VAL A 37 8.23 -5.09 4.23
CA VAL A 37 7.80 -3.85 4.85
C VAL A 37 8.84 -3.35 5.82
N SER A 38 9.34 -2.14 5.63
CA SER A 38 10.27 -1.49 6.54
C SER A 38 9.56 -0.87 7.74
N ASN A 39 10.35 -0.49 8.72
CA ASN A 39 9.86 0.26 9.88
C ASN A 39 9.22 1.63 9.53
N THR A 40 9.40 2.13 8.32
CA THR A 40 8.73 3.35 7.84
C THR A 40 7.72 3.10 6.73
N GLY A 41 7.34 1.84 6.47
CA GLY A 41 6.36 1.46 5.44
C GLY A 41 6.94 1.38 4.03
N GLY A 42 8.28 1.44 3.87
CA GLY A 42 8.94 1.17 2.60
C GLY A 42 8.94 -0.32 2.27
N GLY A 43 9.16 -0.65 1.00
CA GLY A 43 9.24 -2.04 0.58
C GLY A 43 8.53 -2.31 -0.74
N TYR A 44 8.25 -3.58 -0.99
CA TYR A 44 7.61 -4.02 -2.23
C TYR A 44 6.96 -5.38 -2.08
N SER A 45 6.02 -5.67 -2.98
CA SER A 45 5.29 -6.93 -3.02
C SER A 45 5.52 -7.67 -4.33
N PHE A 46 5.50 -8.99 -4.29
CA PHE A 46 5.74 -9.84 -5.45
C PHE A 46 5.04 -11.20 -5.34
N TYR A 47 4.79 -11.83 -6.48
CA TYR A 47 4.22 -13.16 -6.59
C TYR A 47 5.31 -14.15 -7.03
N ARG A 48 5.69 -15.12 -6.19
CA ARG A 48 6.71 -16.19 -6.39
C ARG A 48 8.12 -15.70 -6.69
N ASP A 49 8.29 -14.75 -7.61
CA ASP A 49 9.59 -14.29 -8.09
C ASP A 49 9.72 -12.77 -7.92
N ALA A 50 10.64 -12.35 -7.07
CA ALA A 50 10.86 -10.94 -6.75
C ALA A 50 11.41 -10.11 -7.92
N ARG A 51 11.92 -10.74 -8.98
CA ARG A 51 12.37 -10.09 -10.20
C ARG A 51 11.29 -10.08 -11.28
N LEU A 52 10.73 -11.27 -11.61
CA LEU A 52 9.88 -11.45 -12.80
C LEU A 52 8.38 -11.30 -12.53
N ARG A 53 7.98 -11.18 -11.25
CA ARG A 53 6.59 -11.04 -10.81
C ARG A 53 6.45 -9.99 -9.72
N ARG A 54 7.21 -8.91 -9.84
CA ARG A 54 7.14 -7.79 -8.91
C ARG A 54 5.91 -6.94 -9.19
N LEU A 55 5.11 -6.69 -8.15
CA LEU A 55 3.92 -5.86 -8.26
C LEU A 55 4.22 -4.38 -8.06
N THR A 56 5.00 -4.06 -7.02
CA THR A 56 5.29 -2.68 -6.65
C THR A 56 6.76 -2.35 -6.84
N ARG A 57 7.02 -1.10 -7.19
CA ARG A 57 8.36 -0.56 -7.42
C ARG A 57 9.05 -0.24 -6.10
N TYR A 58 10.34 -0.54 -6.03
CA TYR A 58 11.23 -0.12 -4.95
C TYR A 58 12.61 0.18 -5.51
N ARG A 59 13.13 1.36 -5.20
CA ARG A 59 14.44 1.85 -5.65
C ARG A 59 15.46 1.71 -4.55
N TYR A 60 16.35 0.74 -4.69
CA TYR A 60 17.38 0.43 -3.67
C TYR A 60 18.43 1.52 -3.51
N ASN A 61 18.76 2.21 -4.58
CA ASN A 61 19.86 3.18 -4.63
C ASN A 61 19.40 4.63 -4.63
N ASN A 62 18.19 4.89 -4.17
CA ASN A 62 17.67 6.25 -4.08
C ASN A 62 18.18 6.98 -2.85
N SER A 63 18.26 8.28 -2.96
CA SER A 63 18.41 9.20 -1.84
C SER A 63 17.29 10.25 -1.89
N PRO A 64 16.48 10.40 -0.84
CA PRO A 64 16.51 9.62 0.41
C PRO A 64 16.14 8.14 0.22
N LEU A 65 16.64 7.29 1.12
CA LEU A 65 16.28 5.87 1.17
C LEU A 65 14.82 5.68 1.57
N ASP A 66 14.26 4.53 1.15
CA ASP A 66 12.99 4.02 1.65
C ASP A 66 11.78 4.94 1.35
N MET A 67 11.78 5.56 0.17
CA MET A 67 10.70 6.45 -0.26
C MET A 67 9.55 5.72 -0.94
N ASP A 68 9.80 4.57 -1.55
CA ASP A 68 8.80 3.72 -2.21
C ASP A 68 8.18 2.76 -1.19
N GLY A 69 6.98 2.24 -1.47
CA GLY A 69 6.31 1.23 -0.64
C GLY A 69 4.82 1.51 -0.42
N HIS A 70 4.32 1.06 0.73
CA HIS A 70 2.92 1.15 1.13
C HIS A 70 2.67 2.48 1.84
N ARG A 71 2.22 3.49 1.11
CA ARG A 71 2.15 4.85 1.64
C ARG A 71 0.72 5.26 1.95
N ILE A 72 0.51 5.65 3.20
CA ILE A 72 -0.69 6.36 3.64
C ILE A 72 -0.28 7.78 3.96
N TYR A 73 -0.95 8.75 3.33
CA TYR A 73 -0.81 10.18 3.67
C TYR A 73 -2.08 10.63 4.38
N ILE A 74 -1.90 11.45 5.39
CA ILE A 74 -2.99 12.12 6.10
C ILE A 74 -2.73 13.62 5.97
N ASN A 75 -3.67 14.34 5.37
CA ASN A 75 -3.69 15.80 5.34
C ASN A 75 -4.77 16.27 6.32
N ASP A 76 -4.33 16.90 7.39
CA ASP A 76 -5.16 17.42 8.45
C ASP A 76 -5.03 18.95 8.48
N GLY A 77 -5.94 19.63 7.77
CA GLY A 77 -5.93 21.09 7.67
C GLY A 77 -4.64 21.69 7.10
N GLY A 78 -3.95 20.98 6.22
CA GLY A 78 -2.69 21.39 5.61
C GLY A 78 -1.45 20.78 6.27
N THR A 79 -1.57 20.16 7.43
CA THR A 79 -0.49 19.34 8.04
C THR A 79 -0.48 17.97 7.40
N ILE A 80 0.53 17.69 6.57
CA ILE A 80 0.68 16.40 5.87
C ILE A 80 1.65 15.51 6.65
N TRP A 81 1.23 14.28 6.95
CA TRP A 81 2.03 13.31 7.65
C TRP A 81 1.70 11.87 7.27
N ASN A 82 2.53 10.92 7.70
CA ASN A 82 2.38 9.48 7.44
C ASN A 82 2.47 8.70 8.76
N PRO A 83 1.69 7.62 8.96
CA PRO A 83 1.79 6.78 10.17
C PRO A 83 3.21 6.22 10.39
N GLY A 84 3.91 5.87 9.31
CA GLY A 84 5.30 5.40 9.32
C GLY A 84 6.36 6.53 9.26
N TRP A 85 6.00 7.80 9.39
CA TRP A 85 6.86 8.97 9.29
C TRP A 85 7.32 9.28 7.85
N GLN A 86 7.82 8.31 7.08
CA GLN A 86 8.16 8.51 5.67
C GLN A 86 6.90 8.40 4.79
N PRO A 87 6.87 9.09 3.63
CA PRO A 87 7.94 9.89 3.04
C PRO A 87 7.90 11.38 3.41
N ALA A 88 6.82 11.90 4.03
CA ALA A 88 6.70 13.34 4.37
C ALA A 88 7.70 13.78 5.43
N LYS A 89 8.10 12.90 6.34
CA LYS A 89 9.06 13.16 7.44
C LYS A 89 8.60 14.23 8.40
N THR A 90 7.29 14.48 8.47
CA THR A 90 6.69 15.36 9.47
C THR A 90 6.91 14.76 10.85
N GLU A 91 7.36 15.56 11.81
CA GLU A 91 7.57 15.10 13.18
C GLU A 91 6.25 14.66 13.79
N LEU A 92 6.25 13.43 14.30
CA LEU A 92 5.11 12.80 14.96
C LEU A 92 5.19 13.04 16.49
N ASP A 93 4.05 13.15 17.13
CA ASP A 93 3.94 13.27 18.58
C ASP A 93 4.27 11.92 19.25
N SER A 94 3.93 10.82 18.57
CA SER A 94 4.36 9.47 18.93
C SER A 94 4.57 8.61 17.68
N TYR A 95 5.48 7.65 17.78
CA TYR A 95 5.76 6.69 16.72
C TYR A 95 6.16 5.35 17.33
N THR A 96 5.60 4.26 16.76
CA THR A 96 6.10 2.90 16.96
C THR A 96 5.92 2.09 15.69
N CYS A 97 6.86 1.17 15.45
CA CYS A 97 6.67 0.09 14.48
C CYS A 97 6.79 -1.24 15.22
N ARG A 98 5.86 -2.15 14.95
CA ARG A 98 5.84 -3.50 15.50
C ARG A 98 6.01 -4.50 14.39
N HIS A 99 7.15 -5.17 14.36
CA HIS A 99 7.41 -6.29 13.48
C HIS A 99 7.09 -7.58 14.21
N GLY A 100 5.95 -8.17 13.89
CA GLY A 100 5.50 -9.44 14.45
C GLY A 100 5.66 -10.60 13.46
N LEU A 101 5.31 -11.79 13.89
CA LEU A 101 5.30 -12.99 13.05
C LEU A 101 4.20 -12.86 11.99
N GLY A 102 4.60 -12.58 10.73
CA GLY A 102 3.72 -12.47 9.57
C GLY A 102 2.93 -11.17 9.48
N TYR A 103 3.26 -10.14 10.25
CA TYR A 103 2.63 -8.83 10.16
C TYR A 103 3.54 -7.69 10.58
N THR A 104 3.19 -6.49 10.16
CA THR A 104 3.81 -5.25 10.61
C THR A 104 2.73 -4.24 10.96
N ILE A 105 2.89 -3.51 12.06
CA ILE A 105 2.01 -2.41 12.44
C ILE A 105 2.85 -1.14 12.58
N LEU A 106 2.52 -0.13 11.77
CA LEU A 106 3.06 1.22 11.86
C LEU A 106 2.05 2.09 12.61
N GLN A 107 2.49 2.72 13.68
CA GLN A 107 1.63 3.59 14.49
C GLN A 107 2.24 4.97 14.61
N GLY A 108 1.48 5.98 14.25
CA GLY A 108 1.84 7.38 14.39
C GLY A 108 0.72 8.19 15.00
N GLU A 109 1.06 9.25 15.69
CA GLU A 109 0.12 10.24 16.19
C GLU A 109 0.62 11.64 15.85
N LYS A 110 -0.30 12.49 15.41
CA LYS A 110 -0.02 13.89 15.12
C LYS A 110 -1.22 14.77 15.50
N ASP A 111 -0.98 15.77 16.34
CA ASP A 111 -1.98 16.77 16.76
C ASP A 111 -3.32 16.14 17.25
N GLY A 112 -3.21 15.01 17.98
CA GLY A 112 -4.34 14.29 18.55
C GLY A 112 -5.11 13.39 17.56
N ILE A 113 -4.62 13.21 16.34
CA ILE A 113 -5.08 12.15 15.43
C ILE A 113 -4.08 11.00 15.50
N ALA A 114 -4.56 9.82 15.89
CA ALA A 114 -3.77 8.59 15.87
C ALA A 114 -4.10 7.76 14.64
N ALA A 115 -3.08 7.17 14.03
CA ALA A 115 -3.20 6.26 12.91
C ALA A 115 -2.40 4.97 13.15
N ALA A 116 -3.00 3.83 12.86
CA ALA A 116 -2.35 2.53 12.85
C ALA A 116 -2.56 1.87 11.50
N GLN A 117 -1.47 1.50 10.84
CA GLN A 117 -1.44 0.80 9.56
C GLN A 117 -0.93 -0.62 9.81
N GLU A 118 -1.78 -1.62 9.66
CA GLU A 118 -1.48 -3.04 9.85
C GLU A 118 -1.38 -3.74 8.50
N LEU A 119 -0.20 -4.30 8.20
CA LEU A 119 0.09 -4.99 6.95
C LEU A 119 0.34 -6.47 7.22
N PHE A 120 -0.27 -7.34 6.42
CA PHE A 120 -0.01 -8.79 6.43
C PHE A 120 -0.41 -9.44 5.11
N VAL A 121 0.13 -10.62 4.85
CA VAL A 121 -0.24 -11.47 3.70
C VAL A 121 -1.08 -12.62 4.22
N PRO A 122 -2.37 -12.73 3.84
CA PRO A 122 -3.24 -13.82 4.29
C PRO A 122 -2.84 -15.14 3.64
N ARG A 123 -3.15 -16.25 4.30
CA ARG A 123 -2.94 -17.58 3.73
C ARG A 123 -3.93 -17.90 2.61
N GLY A 124 -3.43 -18.56 1.56
CA GLY A 124 -4.26 -19.06 0.46
C GLY A 124 -4.67 -18.02 -0.57
N ASP A 125 -4.29 -16.76 -0.39
CA ASP A 125 -4.57 -15.70 -1.34
C ASP A 125 -3.31 -14.96 -1.78
N ALA A 126 -3.24 -14.65 -3.06
CA ALA A 126 -2.14 -13.90 -3.63
C ALA A 126 -2.37 -12.38 -3.47
N CYS A 127 -2.46 -11.92 -2.23
CA CYS A 127 -2.64 -10.50 -1.93
C CYS A 127 -2.00 -10.11 -0.59
N GLU A 128 -1.84 -8.84 -0.42
CA GLU A 128 -1.51 -8.16 0.82
C GLU A 128 -2.71 -7.36 1.29
N ILE A 129 -2.94 -7.36 2.58
CA ILE A 129 -3.96 -6.53 3.24
C ILE A 129 -3.26 -5.47 4.07
N ASP A 130 -3.70 -4.24 3.90
CA ASP A 130 -3.27 -3.06 4.62
C ASP A 130 -4.50 -2.41 5.27
N ARG A 131 -4.65 -2.58 6.59
CA ARG A 131 -5.74 -1.98 7.34
C ARG A 131 -5.28 -0.72 8.06
N LEU A 132 -5.80 0.42 7.63
CA LEU A 132 -5.62 1.69 8.32
C LEU A 132 -6.74 1.88 9.34
N THR A 133 -6.38 2.15 10.59
CA THR A 133 -7.31 2.58 11.65
C THR A 133 -6.94 3.99 12.09
N LEU A 134 -7.90 4.90 12.02
CA LEU A 134 -7.79 6.30 12.45
C LEU A 134 -8.59 6.52 13.72
N GLU A 135 -8.07 7.29 14.65
CA GLU A 135 -8.74 7.70 15.89
C GLU A 135 -8.59 9.20 16.14
N ASN A 136 -9.71 9.89 16.37
CA ASN A 136 -9.69 11.28 16.81
C ASN A 136 -9.67 11.33 18.33
N LYS A 137 -8.54 11.63 18.92
CA LYS A 137 -8.35 11.77 20.38
C LYS A 137 -8.66 13.18 20.90
N THR A 138 -9.03 14.10 20.01
CA THR A 138 -9.35 15.50 20.39
C THR A 138 -10.79 15.64 20.88
N ALA A 139 -11.10 16.77 21.48
CA ALA A 139 -12.45 17.10 21.95
C ALA A 139 -13.36 17.70 20.87
N ALA A 140 -12.86 17.90 19.65
CA ALA A 140 -13.59 18.48 18.53
C ALA A 140 -13.62 17.54 17.32
N PRO A 141 -14.66 17.61 16.47
CA PRO A 141 -14.64 16.87 15.20
C PRO A 141 -13.45 17.29 14.33
N ARG A 142 -12.83 16.34 13.63
CA ARG A 142 -11.71 16.57 12.71
C ARG A 142 -12.05 16.04 11.32
N THR A 143 -11.80 16.84 10.33
CA THR A 143 -11.95 16.45 8.91
C THR A 143 -10.59 16.23 8.30
N LEU A 144 -10.39 15.05 7.72
CA LEU A 144 -9.12 14.58 7.19
C LEU A 144 -9.27 14.21 5.72
N ASP A 145 -8.26 14.52 4.93
CA ASP A 145 -8.05 13.94 3.62
C ASP A 145 -7.00 12.84 3.72
N VAL A 146 -7.40 11.61 3.43
CA VAL A 146 -6.56 10.41 3.57
C VAL A 146 -6.27 9.85 2.19
N PHE A 147 -5.00 9.54 1.93
CA PHE A 147 -4.58 9.00 0.64
C PHE A 147 -3.81 7.71 0.85
N SER A 148 -4.13 6.69 0.06
CA SER A 148 -3.27 5.53 -0.14
C SER A 148 -2.43 5.73 -1.40
N TYR A 149 -1.24 5.11 -1.46
CA TYR A 149 -0.39 5.20 -2.63
C TYR A 149 0.51 3.98 -2.76
N VAL A 150 0.50 3.38 -3.96
CA VAL A 150 1.46 2.38 -4.40
C VAL A 150 1.95 2.72 -5.81
N GLU A 151 3.22 2.48 -6.11
CA GLU A 151 3.75 2.63 -7.47
C GLU A 151 3.93 1.25 -8.09
N PHE A 152 3.27 1.00 -9.22
CA PHE A 152 3.35 -0.30 -9.89
C PHE A 152 4.69 -0.50 -10.59
N CYS A 153 5.25 -1.69 -10.40
CA CYS A 153 6.35 -2.20 -11.21
C CYS A 153 5.81 -2.75 -12.53
N LEU A 154 6.60 -2.70 -13.59
CA LEU A 154 6.28 -3.31 -14.88
C LEU A 154 6.66 -4.81 -14.91
N TRP A 155 6.36 -5.52 -13.85
CA TRP A 155 6.57 -6.96 -13.58
C TRP A 155 8.04 -7.37 -13.48
N ASP A 156 8.88 -7.14 -14.48
CA ASP A 156 10.33 -7.37 -14.40
C ASP A 156 11.01 -6.19 -13.71
N ALA A 157 11.50 -6.42 -12.50
CA ALA A 157 12.15 -5.40 -11.69
C ALA A 157 13.43 -4.82 -12.33
N MET A 158 14.15 -5.61 -13.13
CA MET A 158 15.35 -5.13 -13.83
C MET A 158 14.97 -4.27 -15.03
N ASP A 159 13.99 -4.69 -15.80
CA ASP A 159 13.47 -3.90 -16.92
C ASP A 159 12.85 -2.60 -16.41
N ASP A 160 12.08 -2.65 -15.31
CA ASP A 160 11.47 -1.49 -14.69
C ASP A 160 12.48 -0.48 -14.15
N SER A 161 13.61 -0.93 -13.65
CA SER A 161 14.68 -0.06 -13.14
C SER A 161 15.48 0.65 -14.24
N SER A 162 15.43 0.15 -15.49
CA SER A 162 16.11 0.72 -16.65
C SER A 162 15.18 1.66 -17.42
N ASN A 163 15.56 2.92 -17.58
CA ASN A 163 14.79 3.89 -18.36
C ASN A 163 14.58 3.46 -19.81
N PHE A 164 15.58 2.79 -20.40
CA PHE A 164 15.48 2.29 -21.77
C PHE A 164 14.45 1.16 -21.90
N GLN A 165 14.47 0.21 -20.97
CA GLN A 165 13.57 -0.94 -21.01
C GLN A 165 12.10 -0.55 -20.74
N ARG A 166 11.85 0.49 -19.96
CA ARG A 166 10.50 1.01 -19.72
C ARG A 166 9.78 1.48 -20.99
N ASN A 167 10.50 1.84 -22.01
CA ASN A 167 9.92 2.18 -23.32
C ASN A 167 9.30 0.98 -24.04
N PHE A 168 9.68 -0.24 -23.66
CA PHE A 168 9.17 -1.49 -24.23
C PHE A 168 8.10 -2.18 -23.40
N SER A 169 7.87 -1.73 -22.18
CA SER A 169 6.84 -2.26 -21.30
C SER A 169 5.89 -1.14 -20.91
N THR A 170 4.70 -1.17 -21.48
CA THR A 170 3.69 -0.16 -21.24
C THR A 170 2.74 -0.64 -20.14
N GLY A 171 2.71 0.08 -19.03
CA GLY A 171 1.72 -0.12 -17.98
C GLY A 171 0.42 0.58 -18.35
N GLU A 172 -0.66 -0.15 -18.28
CA GLU A 172 -2.01 0.38 -18.49
C GLU A 172 -2.86 0.12 -17.25
N VAL A 173 -3.78 1.01 -16.98
CA VAL A 173 -4.72 0.87 -15.87
C VAL A 173 -6.16 0.93 -16.35
N GLU A 174 -7.00 0.21 -15.64
CA GLU A 174 -8.45 0.27 -15.77
C GLU A 174 -9.00 0.56 -14.37
N VAL A 175 -9.93 1.49 -14.23
CA VAL A 175 -10.54 1.85 -12.94
C VAL A 175 -12.04 1.62 -13.02
N VAL A 176 -12.58 0.86 -12.08
CA VAL A 176 -14.01 0.60 -11.95
C VAL A 176 -14.40 0.76 -10.49
N GLU A 177 -15.31 1.66 -10.19
CA GLU A 177 -15.79 1.94 -8.83
C GLU A 177 -14.65 2.17 -7.80
N GLY A 178 -13.58 2.84 -8.25
CA GLY A 178 -12.40 3.10 -7.42
C GLY A 178 -11.40 1.94 -7.34
N VAL A 179 -11.72 0.75 -7.84
CA VAL A 179 -10.78 -0.37 -7.93
C VAL A 179 -9.84 -0.16 -9.12
N ILE A 180 -8.55 -0.24 -8.89
CA ILE A 180 -7.49 0.02 -9.88
C ILE A 180 -6.89 -1.31 -10.33
N TYR A 181 -6.98 -1.61 -11.62
CA TYR A 181 -6.44 -2.80 -12.27
C TYR A 181 -5.25 -2.39 -13.13
N HIS A 182 -4.09 -2.98 -12.89
CA HIS A 182 -2.85 -2.67 -13.61
C HIS A 182 -2.37 -3.87 -14.40
N LYS A 183 -2.08 -3.66 -15.68
CA LYS A 183 -1.54 -4.66 -16.62
C LYS A 183 -0.38 -4.08 -17.43
N THR A 184 0.39 -4.96 -18.08
CA THR A 184 1.32 -4.57 -19.14
C THR A 184 0.96 -5.28 -20.44
N GLU A 185 1.01 -4.58 -21.56
CA GLU A 185 0.53 -5.11 -22.84
C GLU A 185 1.60 -5.26 -23.90
N TYR A 186 2.64 -4.48 -23.88
CA TYR A 186 3.61 -4.49 -24.96
C TYR A 186 4.59 -5.69 -24.88
N ARG A 187 5.36 -5.76 -23.81
CA ARG A 187 6.39 -6.80 -23.64
C ARG A 187 5.89 -7.99 -22.83
N GLU A 188 5.15 -7.71 -21.79
CA GLU A 188 4.58 -8.69 -20.88
C GLU A 188 3.10 -8.92 -21.21
N ARG A 189 2.81 -9.91 -22.03
CA ARG A 189 1.44 -10.27 -22.48
C ARG A 189 0.92 -11.52 -21.79
N ARG A 190 1.09 -11.62 -20.49
CA ARG A 190 0.61 -12.77 -19.72
C ARG A 190 -0.82 -12.57 -19.25
N ASP A 191 -1.49 -13.65 -18.88
CA ASP A 191 -2.88 -13.65 -18.43
C ASP A 191 -3.03 -13.18 -16.97
N HIS A 192 -2.17 -12.26 -16.52
CA HIS A 192 -2.15 -11.72 -15.17
C HIS A 192 -2.26 -10.20 -15.12
N TYR A 193 -2.69 -9.71 -13.97
CA TYR A 193 -2.72 -8.28 -13.63
C TYR A 193 -2.61 -8.08 -12.12
N ALA A 194 -2.27 -6.87 -11.69
CA ALA A 194 -2.37 -6.45 -10.30
C ALA A 194 -3.70 -5.74 -10.08
N VAL A 195 -4.24 -5.87 -8.87
CA VAL A 195 -5.44 -5.15 -8.43
C VAL A 195 -5.14 -4.42 -7.12
N PHE A 196 -5.52 -3.14 -7.05
CA PHE A 196 -5.44 -2.33 -5.84
C PHE A 196 -6.83 -1.78 -5.51
N TRP A 197 -7.30 -2.04 -4.30
CA TRP A 197 -8.69 -1.70 -3.91
C TRP A 197 -8.77 -1.18 -2.49
N ALA A 198 -9.91 -0.60 -2.15
CA ALA A 198 -10.32 -0.28 -0.79
C ALA A 198 -11.74 -0.79 -0.52
N ASN A 199 -12.07 -1.05 0.75
CA ASN A 199 -13.41 -1.47 1.16
C ASN A 199 -14.39 -0.30 1.38
N ALA A 200 -13.90 0.94 1.30
CA ALA A 200 -14.68 2.16 1.50
C ALA A 200 -14.88 2.90 0.17
N PRO A 201 -15.96 3.66 0.00
CA PRO A 201 -16.17 4.49 -1.18
C PRO A 201 -15.02 5.48 -1.39
N VAL A 202 -14.40 5.43 -2.54
CA VAL A 202 -13.29 6.31 -2.93
C VAL A 202 -13.85 7.66 -3.38
N THR A 203 -13.37 8.74 -2.77
CA THR A 203 -13.81 10.11 -3.13
C THR A 203 -13.23 10.55 -4.47
N SER A 204 -11.94 10.28 -4.69
CA SER A 204 -11.24 10.48 -5.96
C SER A 204 -10.01 9.57 -6.01
N PHE A 205 -9.41 9.42 -7.18
CA PHE A 205 -8.24 8.56 -7.38
C PHE A 205 -7.26 9.17 -8.37
N ASP A 206 -6.01 8.69 -8.35
CA ASP A 206 -5.04 8.91 -9.43
C ASP A 206 -4.33 7.62 -9.78
N THR A 207 -4.07 7.43 -11.08
CA THR A 207 -3.28 6.31 -11.57
C THR A 207 -2.05 6.76 -12.34
N SER A 208 -1.88 8.07 -12.56
CA SER A 208 -0.66 8.67 -13.11
C SER A 208 0.20 9.23 -11.98
N ARG A 209 1.49 8.81 -11.95
CA ARG A 209 2.46 9.32 -10.99
C ARG A 209 2.62 10.85 -11.08
N ASP A 210 2.65 11.38 -12.31
CA ASP A 210 2.83 12.80 -12.53
C ASP A 210 1.61 13.62 -12.08
N ALA A 211 0.40 13.06 -12.18
CA ALA A 211 -0.80 13.69 -11.65
C ALA A 211 -0.80 13.70 -10.12
N PHE A 212 -0.44 12.58 -9.48
CA PHE A 212 -0.44 12.47 -8.02
C PHE A 212 0.71 13.25 -7.38
N CYS A 213 1.94 13.01 -7.83
CA CYS A 213 3.15 13.62 -7.24
C CYS A 213 3.43 15.05 -7.73
N GLY A 214 2.96 15.38 -8.93
CA GLY A 214 3.42 16.56 -9.68
C GLY A 214 4.68 16.27 -10.50
N VAL A 215 4.80 16.89 -11.68
CA VAL A 215 5.93 16.67 -12.61
C VAL A 215 7.29 17.01 -11.97
N TYR A 216 7.32 18.03 -11.13
CA TYR A 216 8.52 18.48 -10.41
C TYR A 216 8.48 18.15 -8.91
N GLY A 217 7.44 17.46 -8.48
CA GLY A 217 7.25 17.01 -7.11
C GLY A 217 7.81 15.61 -6.87
N GLY A 218 7.45 15.05 -5.73
CA GLY A 218 7.86 13.71 -5.35
C GLY A 218 7.03 13.17 -4.20
N PRO A 219 7.29 11.92 -3.78
CA PRO A 219 6.49 11.26 -2.74
C PRO A 219 6.57 11.94 -1.37
N ALA A 220 7.58 12.79 -1.11
CA ALA A 220 7.66 13.52 0.17
C ALA A 220 6.55 14.56 0.35
N ALA A 221 6.04 15.13 -0.74
CA ALA A 221 5.01 16.16 -0.69
C ALA A 221 4.18 16.15 -2.00
N PRO A 222 3.36 15.11 -2.25
CA PRO A 222 2.61 14.98 -3.48
C PRO A 222 1.62 16.14 -3.69
N GLU A 223 1.48 16.61 -4.92
CA GLU A 223 0.58 17.72 -5.23
C GLU A 223 -0.89 17.38 -4.95
N ALA A 224 -1.33 16.15 -5.22
CA ALA A 224 -2.68 15.71 -4.88
C ALA A 224 -2.96 15.77 -3.37
N VAL A 225 -1.98 15.38 -2.55
CA VAL A 225 -2.12 15.43 -1.09
C VAL A 225 -2.17 16.87 -0.57
N LYS A 226 -1.37 17.77 -1.15
CA LYS A 226 -1.42 19.22 -0.83
C LYS A 226 -2.76 19.84 -1.23
N ALA A 227 -3.28 19.45 -2.39
CA ALA A 227 -4.55 19.94 -2.91
C ALA A 227 -5.77 19.39 -2.15
N GLY A 228 -5.62 18.30 -1.37
CA GLY A 228 -6.71 17.64 -0.68
C GLY A 228 -7.61 16.80 -1.60
N HIS A 229 -7.19 16.48 -2.82
CA HIS A 229 -7.95 15.65 -3.77
C HIS A 229 -7.06 15.10 -4.89
N CYS A 230 -7.48 13.97 -5.46
CA CYS A 230 -6.93 13.43 -6.70
C CYS A 230 -7.68 13.99 -7.93
N SER A 231 -7.07 13.85 -9.10
CA SER A 231 -7.61 14.38 -10.37
C SER A 231 -8.44 13.38 -11.18
N ASN A 232 -8.59 12.14 -10.70
CA ASN A 232 -9.16 10.99 -11.41
C ASN A 232 -8.40 10.66 -12.70
N SER A 233 -7.07 10.79 -12.66
CA SER A 233 -6.22 10.50 -13.82
C SER A 233 -6.20 9.01 -14.15
N ILE A 234 -6.19 8.71 -15.47
CA ILE A 234 -6.00 7.35 -16.00
C ILE A 234 -4.65 7.30 -16.73
N ALA A 235 -3.72 6.49 -16.23
CA ALA A 235 -2.42 6.32 -16.86
C ALA A 235 -2.49 5.37 -18.07
N HIS A 236 -1.95 5.83 -19.18
CA HIS A 236 -1.71 5.02 -20.36
C HIS A 236 -0.21 4.95 -20.63
N GLY A 237 0.45 3.95 -20.06
CA GLY A 237 1.90 3.79 -20.12
C GLY A 237 2.64 4.61 -19.06
N TRP A 238 3.96 4.61 -19.16
CA TRP A 238 4.93 5.33 -18.34
C TRP A 238 4.96 4.87 -16.88
N ALA A 239 4.56 5.66 -15.90
CA ALA A 239 4.68 5.39 -14.48
C ALA A 239 3.29 5.26 -13.82
N PRO A 240 2.62 4.08 -13.95
CA PRO A 240 1.32 3.86 -13.33
C PRO A 240 1.46 3.72 -11.82
N VAL A 241 0.50 4.32 -11.11
CA VAL A 241 0.35 4.24 -9.66
C VAL A 241 -1.06 3.83 -9.30
N GLY A 242 -1.26 3.41 -8.05
CA GLY A 242 -2.57 3.30 -7.44
C GLY A 242 -2.65 4.28 -6.29
N ALA A 243 -3.51 5.29 -6.40
CA ALA A 243 -3.78 6.22 -5.31
C ALA A 243 -5.29 6.38 -5.14
N HIS A 244 -5.75 6.23 -3.90
CA HIS A 244 -7.13 6.51 -3.50
C HIS A 244 -7.16 7.69 -2.55
N HIS A 245 -8.20 8.51 -2.64
CA HIS A 245 -8.47 9.62 -1.72
C HIS A 245 -9.80 9.40 -1.02
N PHE A 246 -9.82 9.68 0.28
CA PHE A 246 -10.98 9.61 1.16
C PHE A 246 -11.09 10.92 1.94
N HIS A 247 -12.25 11.55 1.88
CA HIS A 247 -12.58 12.72 2.68
C HIS A 247 -13.41 12.26 3.88
N LEU A 248 -12.85 12.34 5.09
CA LEU A 248 -13.43 11.76 6.31
C LEU A 248 -13.60 12.78 7.40
N THR A 249 -14.74 12.73 8.10
CA THR A 249 -14.92 13.43 9.37
C THR A 249 -14.99 12.42 10.49
N LEU A 250 -14.23 12.66 11.56
CA LEU A 250 -14.17 11.86 12.78
C LEU A 250 -14.72 12.70 13.94
N ALA A 251 -15.76 12.23 14.61
CA ALA A 251 -16.21 12.82 15.86
C ALA A 251 -15.17 12.63 16.99
N PRO A 252 -15.26 13.37 18.11
CA PRO A 252 -14.41 13.14 19.27
C PRO A 252 -14.47 11.69 19.76
N GLY A 253 -13.31 11.04 19.88
CA GLY A 253 -13.18 9.64 20.29
C GLY A 253 -13.57 8.61 19.23
N GLU A 254 -14.00 9.03 18.04
CA GLU A 254 -14.39 8.12 16.97
C GLU A 254 -13.18 7.41 16.37
N LYS A 255 -13.38 6.11 16.09
CA LYS A 255 -12.45 5.29 15.32
C LYS A 255 -13.10 4.86 14.02
N LYS A 256 -12.33 4.96 12.93
CA LYS A 256 -12.71 4.44 11.60
C LYS A 256 -11.59 3.61 11.03
N SER A 257 -11.95 2.53 10.33
CA SER A 257 -11.00 1.72 9.56
C SER A 257 -11.28 1.82 8.06
N ILE A 258 -10.20 1.72 7.27
CA ILE A 258 -10.22 1.51 5.84
C ILE A 258 -9.30 0.32 5.57
N ILE A 259 -9.81 -0.65 4.82
CA ILE A 259 -9.05 -1.82 4.40
C ILE A 259 -8.64 -1.61 2.95
N PHE A 260 -7.34 -1.62 2.69
CA PHE A 260 -6.78 -1.68 1.35
C PHE A 260 -6.28 -3.07 1.06
N GLY A 261 -6.27 -3.43 -0.21
CA GLY A 261 -5.64 -4.66 -0.66
C GLY A 261 -4.88 -4.47 -1.96
N LEU A 262 -3.75 -5.15 -2.06
CA LEU A 262 -2.94 -5.23 -3.26
C LEU A 262 -2.79 -6.70 -3.65
N GLY A 263 -3.33 -7.10 -4.79
CA GLY A 263 -3.39 -8.50 -5.20
C GLY A 263 -2.80 -8.77 -6.57
N TYR A 264 -2.39 -10.02 -6.75
CA TYR A 264 -1.99 -10.61 -8.03
C TYR A 264 -3.09 -11.56 -8.50
N ILE A 265 -3.55 -11.34 -9.71
CA ILE A 265 -4.57 -12.17 -10.35
C ILE A 265 -3.97 -12.81 -11.60
N GLU A 266 -4.10 -14.12 -11.71
CA GLU A 266 -3.78 -14.86 -12.92
C GLU A 266 -5.05 -15.57 -13.42
N ASN A 267 -5.52 -15.16 -14.59
CA ASN A 267 -6.67 -15.79 -15.25
C ASN A 267 -6.20 -17.02 -16.04
N PRO A 268 -7.09 -17.94 -16.41
CA PRO A 268 -6.77 -19.00 -17.33
C PRO A 268 -6.20 -18.46 -18.65
N VAL A 269 -5.38 -19.26 -19.31
CA VAL A 269 -4.75 -18.87 -20.58
C VAL A 269 -5.81 -18.43 -21.59
N GLY A 270 -5.65 -17.23 -22.13
CA GLY A 270 -6.57 -16.61 -23.08
C GLY A 270 -7.81 -15.96 -22.46
N GLU A 271 -7.97 -15.98 -21.14
CA GLU A 271 -9.13 -15.39 -20.44
C GLU A 271 -8.79 -14.10 -19.68
N LYS A 272 -7.68 -13.44 -20.00
CA LYS A 272 -7.29 -12.16 -19.37
C LYS A 272 -8.35 -11.08 -19.54
N PHE A 273 -9.03 -11.07 -20.67
CA PHE A 273 -10.04 -10.08 -21.05
C PHE A 273 -11.41 -10.71 -21.17
N SER A 274 -12.43 -10.03 -20.66
CA SER A 274 -13.85 -10.36 -20.87
C SER A 274 -14.39 -9.78 -22.20
N ALA A 275 -13.77 -8.68 -22.68
CA ALA A 275 -14.02 -8.05 -23.97
C ALA A 275 -12.71 -7.36 -24.42
N PRO A 276 -12.60 -6.91 -25.68
CA PRO A 276 -11.38 -6.23 -26.16
C PRO A 276 -10.95 -5.08 -25.23
N GLY A 277 -9.76 -5.22 -24.64
CA GLY A 277 -9.15 -4.26 -23.72
C GLY A 277 -9.73 -4.23 -22.29
N ILE A 278 -10.82 -4.96 -22.01
CA ILE A 278 -11.48 -4.99 -20.69
C ILE A 278 -11.02 -6.22 -19.91
N ILE A 279 -10.37 -6.00 -18.78
CA ILE A 279 -9.86 -7.06 -17.90
C ILE A 279 -11.01 -7.92 -17.37
N ASN A 280 -10.84 -9.24 -17.37
CA ASN A 280 -11.72 -10.16 -16.68
C ASN A 280 -11.51 -10.08 -15.16
N LYS A 281 -12.47 -9.49 -14.46
CA LYS A 281 -12.38 -9.08 -13.04
C LYS A 281 -12.89 -10.15 -12.07
N ALA A 282 -13.54 -11.20 -12.54
CA ALA A 282 -14.27 -12.15 -11.68
C ALA A 282 -13.42 -12.73 -10.53
N ARG A 283 -12.16 -13.07 -10.80
CA ARG A 283 -11.24 -13.58 -9.76
C ARG A 283 -10.81 -12.49 -8.76
N ALA A 284 -10.63 -11.26 -9.23
CA ALA A 284 -10.33 -10.12 -8.37
C ALA A 284 -11.52 -9.81 -7.44
N GLU A 285 -12.73 -9.76 -7.98
CA GLU A 285 -13.95 -9.52 -7.22
C GLU A 285 -14.15 -10.59 -6.14
N ALA A 286 -13.92 -11.86 -6.48
CA ALA A 286 -13.98 -12.95 -5.52
C ALA A 286 -12.91 -12.84 -4.42
N MET A 287 -11.72 -12.32 -4.73
CA MET A 287 -10.67 -12.05 -3.74
C MET A 287 -11.06 -10.89 -2.83
N MET A 288 -11.49 -9.77 -3.38
CA MET A 288 -11.90 -8.57 -2.64
C MET A 288 -13.03 -8.86 -1.65
N ALA A 289 -14.01 -9.68 -2.05
CA ALA A 289 -15.15 -10.05 -1.21
C ALA A 289 -14.75 -10.78 0.08
N ARG A 290 -13.57 -11.42 0.13
CA ARG A 290 -13.05 -12.10 1.33
C ARG A 290 -12.49 -11.13 2.38
N TYR A 291 -12.23 -9.88 2.01
CA TYR A 291 -11.60 -8.87 2.87
C TYR A 291 -12.38 -7.56 2.93
N ALA A 292 -13.70 -7.64 2.73
CA ALA A 292 -14.57 -6.46 2.67
C ALA A 292 -14.86 -5.84 4.04
N THR A 293 -14.66 -6.57 5.14
CA THR A 293 -15.01 -6.13 6.51
C THR A 293 -13.88 -6.39 7.49
N ASP A 294 -13.82 -5.61 8.58
CA ASP A 294 -12.86 -5.80 9.68
C ASP A 294 -12.95 -7.23 10.26
N ALA A 295 -14.14 -7.77 10.40
CA ALA A 295 -14.34 -9.13 10.92
C ALA A 295 -13.69 -10.20 10.04
N GLN A 296 -13.74 -10.04 8.71
CA GLN A 296 -13.07 -10.94 7.77
C GLN A 296 -11.56 -10.79 7.82
N VAL A 297 -11.06 -9.57 7.91
CA VAL A 297 -9.63 -9.27 8.07
C VAL A 297 -9.10 -9.85 9.39
N ASP A 298 -9.82 -9.66 10.49
CA ASP A 298 -9.47 -10.24 11.79
C ASP A 298 -9.46 -11.77 11.77
N ALA A 299 -10.40 -12.40 11.04
CA ALA A 299 -10.43 -13.85 10.88
C ALA A 299 -9.19 -14.35 10.09
N ALA A 300 -8.85 -13.69 8.99
CA ALA A 300 -7.68 -14.00 8.18
C ALA A 300 -6.38 -13.81 9.00
N ARG A 301 -6.29 -12.75 9.78
CA ARG A 301 -5.17 -12.44 10.65
C ARG A 301 -4.99 -13.49 11.75
N ARG A 302 -6.08 -13.97 12.37
CA ARG A 302 -6.05 -15.07 13.34
C ARG A 302 -5.64 -16.39 12.70
N ALA A 303 -6.14 -16.71 11.50
CA ALA A 303 -5.76 -17.92 10.77
C ALA A 303 -4.26 -17.94 10.44
N LEU A 304 -3.69 -16.80 10.04
CA LEU A 304 -2.27 -16.64 9.80
C LEU A 304 -1.47 -16.89 11.11
N ALA A 305 -1.86 -16.27 12.23
CA ALA A 305 -1.18 -16.44 13.52
C ALA A 305 -1.15 -17.91 13.98
N LEU A 306 -2.27 -18.63 13.85
CA LEU A 306 -2.35 -20.04 14.19
C LEU A 306 -1.41 -20.91 13.34
N SER A 307 -1.27 -20.60 12.04
CA SER A 307 -0.38 -21.35 11.16
C SER A 307 1.10 -21.19 11.52
N LEU A 308 1.49 -20.01 12.00
CA LEU A 308 2.88 -19.71 12.37
C LEU A 308 3.28 -20.26 13.76
N ILE A 309 2.31 -20.64 14.59
CA ILE A 309 2.57 -21.27 15.89
C ILE A 309 2.91 -22.76 15.75
N HIS A 310 2.48 -23.39 14.66
CA HIS A 310 2.63 -24.83 14.42
C HIS A 310 3.83 -25.19 13.50
N ILE A 311 4.66 -24.21 13.15
CA ILE A 311 5.95 -24.42 12.49
C ILE A 311 7.06 -24.42 13.55
#